data_ec5d63a509ff29fc53ebf92d1352ce47
#
_entry.id   ec5d63a509ff29fc53ebf92d1352ce47
#
_cell.length_a   1.000
_cell.length_b   1.000
_cell.length_c   1.000
_cell.angle_alpha   90.00
_cell.angle_beta   90.00
_cell.angle_gamma   90.00
#
_symmetry.space_group_name_H-M   'P 1'
#
loop_
_entity.id
_entity.type
_entity.pdbx_description
1 polymer ?
#
loop_
_entity_poly.entity_id
_entity_poly.type
_entity_poly.pdbx_seq_one_letter_code
_entity_poly.pdbx_strand_id
1 'polypeptide(L)'
;LDGETLLEEPEMADLVFLDVEMPEKSGIEIGKCIKEKNPYALIFIVSFTERYLDDAMDFHVFRYIEKSTLSDRIMRNLSDALVAYKNTNPKITITQNGETIVCREADIVMIENQKRCVHIYTMNHKYVVKGKLEDWEQKLNQIRFCKSHTSFLVNLDYVSRFTKNEIVLAKGKYTAHVSRRMYVKFCKMYEEYLRRG
;
A
#
# COMPACT_ATOMS: atom_id res chain seq x y z
N LEU A 1 14.71 -17.86 3.47
CA LEU A 1 15.14 -16.61 2.84
C LEU A 1 16.06 -15.94 3.83
N ASP A 2 17.29 -15.66 3.42
CA ASP A 2 18.21 -14.83 4.18
C ASP A 2 17.84 -13.36 4.05
N GLY A 3 18.41 -12.53 4.92
CA GLY A 3 18.08 -11.10 4.94
C GLY A 3 18.48 -10.36 3.67
N GLU A 4 19.46 -10.85 2.90
CA GLU A 4 19.91 -10.25 1.65
C GLU A 4 18.89 -10.42 0.54
N THR A 5 18.35 -11.61 0.33
CA THR A 5 17.29 -11.88 -0.67
C THR A 5 16.05 -11.03 -0.41
N LEU A 6 15.72 -10.78 0.87
CA LEU A 6 14.57 -9.96 1.25
C LEU A 6 14.79 -8.46 0.96
N LEU A 7 16.05 -8.01 0.91
CA LEU A 7 16.42 -6.64 0.59
C LEU A 7 16.49 -6.35 -0.91
N GLU A 8 16.58 -7.38 -1.76
CA GLU A 8 16.56 -7.21 -3.22
C GLU A 8 15.17 -6.84 -3.73
N GLU A 9 14.10 -7.46 -3.20
CA GLU A 9 12.70 -7.20 -3.60
C GLU A 9 11.78 -7.02 -2.38
N PRO A 10 12.02 -6.04 -1.51
CA PRO A 10 11.26 -5.88 -0.27
C PRO A 10 9.80 -5.48 -0.48
N GLU A 11 9.43 -4.93 -1.63
CA GLU A 11 8.06 -4.65 -2.02
C GLU A 11 7.20 -5.90 -2.22
N MET A 12 7.82 -7.07 -2.41
CA MET A 12 7.13 -8.37 -2.55
C MET A 12 6.70 -8.98 -1.21
N ALA A 13 7.22 -8.48 -0.10
CA ALA A 13 6.98 -9.04 1.22
C ALA A 13 5.78 -8.36 1.90
N ASP A 14 4.63 -9.02 1.93
CA ASP A 14 3.43 -8.54 2.63
C ASP A 14 3.44 -8.86 4.14
N LEU A 15 4.10 -9.96 4.54
CA LEU A 15 4.21 -10.40 5.93
C LEU A 15 5.59 -10.99 6.17
N VAL A 16 6.30 -10.48 7.18
CA VAL A 16 7.70 -10.80 7.44
C VAL A 16 7.92 -11.08 8.92
N PHE A 17 8.70 -12.12 9.22
CA PHE A 17 9.23 -12.39 10.55
C PHE A 17 10.73 -12.14 10.52
N LEU A 18 11.21 -11.24 11.37
CA LEU A 18 12.61 -10.85 11.46
C LEU A 18 13.15 -11.18 12.85
N ASP A 19 14.23 -11.96 12.87
CA ASP A 19 15.07 -12.08 14.05
C ASP A 19 15.88 -10.79 14.19
N VAL A 20 16.02 -10.27 15.41
CA VAL A 20 16.87 -9.10 15.64
C VAL A 20 18.35 -9.47 15.56
N GLU A 21 18.70 -10.62 16.10
CA GLU A 21 20.09 -11.08 16.21
C GLU A 21 20.48 -11.91 14.99
N MET A 22 20.68 -11.26 13.84
CA MET A 22 21.18 -11.90 12.62
C MET A 22 22.61 -11.44 12.30
N PRO A 23 23.44 -12.30 11.65
CA PRO A 23 24.72 -11.88 11.10
C PRO A 23 24.53 -10.74 10.07
N GLU A 24 25.51 -9.84 9.97
CA GLU A 24 25.61 -8.75 8.98
C GLU A 24 24.66 -7.58 9.22
N LYS A 25 23.33 -7.77 9.16
CA LYS A 25 22.32 -6.70 9.41
C LYS A 25 21.31 -7.16 10.45
N SER A 26 20.98 -6.26 11.36
CA SER A 26 19.95 -6.55 12.36
C SER A 26 18.55 -6.59 11.73
N GLY A 27 17.63 -7.40 12.31
CA GLY A 27 16.25 -7.43 11.87
C GLY A 27 15.54 -6.07 11.95
N ILE A 28 16.02 -5.17 12.82
CA ILE A 28 15.54 -3.78 12.92
C ILE A 28 15.88 -2.98 11.65
N GLU A 29 17.15 -3.07 11.18
CA GLU A 29 17.59 -2.36 9.96
C GLU A 29 16.86 -2.88 8.72
N ILE A 30 16.71 -4.20 8.61
CA ILE A 30 15.95 -4.83 7.52
C ILE A 30 14.49 -4.41 7.56
N GLY A 31 13.87 -4.40 8.75
CA GLY A 31 12.50 -3.98 8.95
C GLY A 31 12.24 -2.54 8.53
N LYS A 32 13.14 -1.60 8.87
CA LYS A 32 13.09 -0.21 8.43
C LYS A 32 13.15 -0.10 6.90
N CYS A 33 14.09 -0.81 6.27
CA CYS A 33 14.23 -0.82 4.81
C CYS A 33 12.98 -1.39 4.10
N ILE A 34 12.36 -2.45 4.64
CA ILE A 34 11.12 -3.00 4.11
C ILE A 34 10.00 -1.97 4.21
N LYS A 35 9.83 -1.31 5.38
CA LYS A 35 8.79 -0.31 5.59
C LYS A 35 8.92 0.92 4.70
N GLU A 36 10.14 1.35 4.39
CA GLU A 36 10.38 2.44 3.44
C GLU A 36 9.90 2.11 2.01
N LYS A 37 10.03 0.84 1.59
CA LYS A 37 9.64 0.39 0.25
C LYS A 37 8.22 -0.17 0.20
N ASN A 38 7.75 -0.82 1.27
CA ASN A 38 6.39 -1.32 1.44
C ASN A 38 5.83 -0.92 2.81
N PRO A 39 5.22 0.27 2.96
CA PRO A 39 4.65 0.74 4.22
C PRO A 39 3.56 -0.19 4.78
N TYR A 40 2.93 -1.00 3.93
CA TYR A 40 1.85 -1.92 4.32
C TYR A 40 2.34 -3.30 4.76
N ALA A 41 3.63 -3.59 4.66
CA ALA A 41 4.18 -4.85 5.13
C ALA A 41 3.91 -5.04 6.63
N LEU A 42 3.41 -6.19 7.01
CA LEU A 42 3.21 -6.58 8.41
C LEU A 42 4.47 -7.24 8.92
N ILE A 43 5.22 -6.52 9.75
CA ILE A 43 6.52 -6.98 10.26
C ILE A 43 6.35 -7.47 11.68
N PHE A 44 6.78 -8.69 11.92
CA PHE A 44 6.97 -9.28 13.24
C PHE A 44 8.44 -9.27 13.57
N ILE A 45 8.79 -8.64 14.67
CA ILE A 45 10.13 -8.77 15.26
C ILE A 45 10.10 -9.91 16.26
N VAL A 46 11.08 -10.80 16.16
CA VAL A 46 11.24 -11.97 17.05
C VAL A 46 12.61 -11.88 17.71
N SER A 47 12.67 -11.85 19.05
CA SER A 47 13.92 -11.69 19.79
C SER A 47 13.88 -12.43 21.13
N PHE A 48 15.02 -12.73 21.70
CA PHE A 48 15.13 -13.25 23.06
C PHE A 48 15.01 -12.17 24.14
N THR A 49 15.13 -10.89 23.79
CA THR A 49 15.16 -9.76 24.75
C THR A 49 14.18 -8.66 24.32
N GLU A 50 13.70 -7.86 25.26
CA GLU A 50 12.90 -6.67 25.00
C GLU A 50 13.74 -5.41 24.70
N ARG A 51 15.07 -5.54 24.69
CA ARG A 51 15.99 -4.41 24.52
C ARG A 51 15.72 -3.58 23.26
N TYR A 52 15.24 -4.20 22.20
CA TYR A 52 15.02 -3.57 20.90
C TYR A 52 13.56 -3.18 20.66
N LEU A 53 12.72 -3.21 21.70
CA LEU A 53 11.29 -2.93 21.57
C LEU A 53 11.03 -1.50 21.07
N ASP A 54 11.71 -0.52 21.68
CA ASP A 54 11.54 0.90 21.30
C ASP A 54 11.98 1.13 19.86
N ASP A 55 13.15 0.60 19.45
CA ASP A 55 13.64 0.70 18.08
C ASP A 55 12.68 0.06 17.06
N ALA A 56 12.01 -1.04 17.44
CA ALA A 56 11.02 -1.70 16.62
C ALA A 56 9.74 -0.87 16.48
N MET A 57 9.29 -0.23 17.57
CA MET A 57 8.08 0.61 17.55
C MET A 57 8.26 1.86 16.69
N ASP A 58 9.46 2.40 16.56
CA ASP A 58 9.78 3.59 15.75
C ASP A 58 9.41 3.45 14.27
N PHE A 59 9.46 2.22 13.70
CA PHE A 59 9.07 1.97 12.30
C PHE A 59 7.76 1.18 12.16
N HIS A 60 6.91 1.22 13.18
CA HIS A 60 5.55 0.70 13.16
C HIS A 60 5.48 -0.80 12.84
N VAL A 61 6.20 -1.63 13.61
CA VAL A 61 6.07 -3.08 13.51
C VAL A 61 4.65 -3.52 13.86
N PHE A 62 4.19 -4.58 13.22
CA PHE A 62 2.89 -5.15 13.55
C PHE A 62 2.90 -5.76 14.95
N ARG A 63 3.98 -6.48 15.31
CA ARG A 63 4.14 -7.06 16.64
C ARG A 63 5.59 -7.39 16.97
N TYR A 64 5.95 -7.19 18.24
CA TYR A 64 7.17 -7.72 18.83
C TYR A 64 6.84 -9.01 19.58
N ILE A 65 7.60 -10.08 19.38
CA ILE A 65 7.37 -11.39 19.97
C ILE A 65 8.66 -11.88 20.61
N GLU A 66 8.59 -12.20 21.89
CA GLU A 66 9.67 -12.88 22.58
C GLU A 66 9.76 -14.34 22.11
N LYS A 67 10.96 -14.82 21.74
CA LYS A 67 11.18 -16.18 21.21
C LYS A 67 10.70 -17.27 22.15
N SER A 68 10.78 -17.06 23.45
CA SER A 68 10.29 -18.00 24.48
C SER A 68 8.79 -18.26 24.39
N THR A 69 7.99 -17.29 23.91
CA THR A 69 6.53 -17.39 23.80
C THR A 69 6.05 -17.56 22.36
N LEU A 70 6.96 -17.70 21.40
CA LEU A 70 6.64 -17.75 19.98
C LEU A 70 5.70 -18.89 19.63
N SER A 71 6.01 -20.12 20.10
CA SER A 71 5.19 -21.33 19.84
C SER A 71 3.74 -21.16 20.28
N ASP A 72 3.50 -20.55 21.42
CA ASP A 72 2.18 -20.42 22.01
C ASP A 72 1.36 -19.30 21.37
N ARG A 73 2.04 -18.28 20.80
CA ARG A 73 1.41 -17.05 20.29
C ARG A 73 1.37 -16.97 18.78
N ILE A 74 2.17 -17.75 18.07
CA ILE A 74 2.34 -17.58 16.61
C ILE A 74 1.02 -17.69 15.85
N MET A 75 0.19 -18.68 16.15
CA MET A 75 -1.09 -18.88 15.44
C MET A 75 -2.08 -17.73 15.66
N ARG A 76 -2.16 -17.21 16.89
CA ARG A 76 -3.00 -16.05 17.21
C ARG A 76 -2.48 -14.80 16.50
N ASN A 77 -1.20 -14.54 16.62
CA ASN A 77 -0.55 -13.37 16.01
C ASN A 77 -0.68 -13.38 14.49
N LEU A 78 -0.53 -14.56 13.87
CA LEU A 78 -0.72 -14.75 12.42
C LEU A 78 -2.19 -14.52 12.03
N SER A 79 -3.14 -15.00 12.81
CA SER A 79 -4.56 -14.75 12.58
C SER A 79 -4.89 -13.25 12.63
N ASP A 80 -4.38 -12.54 13.65
CA ASP A 80 -4.54 -11.08 13.77
C ASP A 80 -3.93 -10.35 12.57
N ALA A 81 -2.74 -10.79 12.12
CA ALA A 81 -2.08 -10.22 10.94
C ALA A 81 -2.87 -10.44 9.66
N LEU A 82 -3.43 -11.63 9.45
CA LEU A 82 -4.25 -11.93 8.27
C LEU A 82 -5.53 -11.08 8.22
N VAL A 83 -6.14 -10.80 9.38
CA VAL A 83 -7.29 -9.88 9.48
C VAL A 83 -6.85 -8.46 9.13
N ALA A 84 -5.75 -7.97 9.71
CA ALA A 84 -5.21 -6.65 9.42
C ALA A 84 -4.84 -6.52 7.94
N TYR A 85 -4.16 -7.52 7.37
CA TYR A 85 -3.78 -7.56 5.95
C TYR A 85 -4.99 -7.47 5.01
N LYS A 86 -6.05 -8.22 5.28
CA LYS A 86 -7.30 -8.17 4.49
C LYS A 86 -7.94 -6.79 4.54
N ASN A 87 -7.91 -6.14 5.70
CA ASN A 87 -8.50 -4.81 5.90
C ASN A 87 -7.69 -3.70 5.21
N THR A 88 -6.35 -3.83 5.18
CA THR A 88 -5.45 -2.85 4.54
C THR A 88 -5.26 -3.08 3.05
N ASN A 89 -5.46 -4.32 2.57
CA ASN A 89 -5.28 -4.73 1.19
C ASN A 89 -6.53 -5.40 0.61
N PRO A 90 -7.67 -4.69 0.51
CA PRO A 90 -8.89 -5.26 -0.04
C PRO A 90 -8.68 -5.67 -1.50
N LYS A 91 -9.21 -6.85 -1.85
CA LYS A 91 -9.24 -7.30 -3.25
C LYS A 91 -10.49 -6.77 -3.93
N ILE A 92 -10.33 -6.36 -5.17
CA ILE A 92 -11.43 -5.94 -6.05
C ILE A 92 -11.48 -6.80 -7.29
N THR A 93 -12.64 -6.84 -7.91
CA THR A 93 -12.85 -7.53 -9.18
C THR A 93 -13.02 -6.53 -10.31
N ILE A 94 -12.36 -6.79 -11.43
CA ILE A 94 -12.44 -6.05 -12.68
C ILE A 94 -12.95 -7.04 -13.74
N THR A 95 -14.11 -6.77 -14.35
CA THR A 95 -14.63 -7.61 -15.42
C THR A 95 -14.38 -6.95 -16.78
N GLN A 96 -13.58 -7.60 -17.61
CA GLN A 96 -13.24 -7.15 -18.96
C GLN A 96 -13.41 -8.30 -19.95
N ASN A 97 -14.13 -8.07 -21.04
CA ASN A 97 -14.32 -9.08 -22.12
C ASN A 97 -14.87 -10.43 -21.63
N GLY A 98 -15.69 -10.44 -20.57
CA GLY A 98 -16.23 -11.66 -19.98
C GLY A 98 -15.30 -12.38 -19.01
N GLU A 99 -14.08 -11.92 -18.87
CA GLU A 99 -13.11 -12.41 -17.88
C GLU A 99 -13.19 -11.58 -16.60
N THR A 100 -13.11 -12.24 -15.44
CA THR A 100 -13.06 -11.59 -14.13
C THR A 100 -11.64 -11.67 -13.60
N ILE A 101 -11.01 -10.49 -13.45
CA ILE A 101 -9.67 -10.31 -12.93
C ILE A 101 -9.79 -9.88 -11.48
N VAL A 102 -9.02 -10.51 -10.60
CA VAL A 102 -8.92 -10.14 -9.18
C VAL A 102 -7.59 -9.44 -8.96
N CYS A 103 -7.62 -8.21 -8.48
CA CYS A 103 -6.42 -7.45 -8.11
C CYS A 103 -6.56 -6.84 -6.71
N ARG A 104 -5.44 -6.46 -6.09
CA ARG A 104 -5.48 -5.67 -4.86
C ARG A 104 -5.88 -4.24 -5.20
N GLU A 105 -6.67 -3.62 -4.36
CA GLU A 105 -7.01 -2.21 -4.51
C GLU A 105 -5.74 -1.33 -4.51
N ALA A 106 -4.76 -1.69 -3.67
CA ALA A 106 -3.48 -1.01 -3.58
C ALA A 106 -2.68 -0.99 -4.90
N ASP A 107 -2.87 -1.99 -5.80
CA ASP A 107 -2.16 -2.06 -7.07
C ASP A 107 -2.69 -1.06 -8.12
N ILE A 108 -3.85 -0.45 -7.87
CA ILE A 108 -4.41 0.56 -8.77
C ILE A 108 -3.70 1.90 -8.55
N VAL A 109 -3.08 2.41 -9.60
CA VAL A 109 -2.40 3.70 -9.60
C VAL A 109 -3.37 4.86 -9.81
N MET A 110 -4.25 4.71 -10.81
CA MET A 110 -5.29 5.68 -11.10
C MET A 110 -6.41 5.06 -11.93
N ILE A 111 -7.54 5.73 -11.96
CA ILE A 111 -8.67 5.42 -12.81
C ILE A 111 -9.05 6.66 -13.63
N GLU A 112 -9.24 6.46 -14.92
CA GLU A 112 -9.61 7.52 -15.85
C GLU A 112 -10.92 7.20 -16.56
N ASN A 113 -11.83 8.15 -16.59
CA ASN A 113 -13.04 8.06 -17.40
C ASN A 113 -12.77 8.57 -18.81
N GLN A 114 -12.84 7.68 -19.79
CA GLN A 114 -12.71 8.03 -21.21
C GLN A 114 -13.96 7.61 -21.97
N LYS A 115 -14.70 8.58 -22.52
CA LYS A 115 -15.95 8.34 -23.28
C LYS A 115 -16.99 7.62 -22.39
N ARG A 116 -17.29 6.34 -22.66
CA ARG A 116 -18.24 5.51 -21.91
C ARG A 116 -17.57 4.36 -21.18
N CYS A 117 -16.25 4.42 -21.06
CA CYS A 117 -15.44 3.41 -20.40
C CYS A 117 -14.59 4.00 -19.31
N VAL A 118 -14.28 3.18 -18.35
CA VAL A 118 -13.35 3.46 -17.26
C VAL A 118 -12.07 2.70 -17.53
N HIS A 119 -10.95 3.41 -17.56
CA HIS A 119 -9.62 2.87 -17.73
C HIS A 119 -8.95 2.77 -16.37
N ILE A 120 -8.60 1.57 -15.95
CA ILE A 120 -7.96 1.28 -14.65
C ILE A 120 -6.50 1.01 -14.94
N TYR A 121 -5.62 1.80 -14.34
CA TYR A 121 -4.18 1.70 -14.51
C TYR A 121 -3.55 1.11 -13.26
N THR A 122 -2.79 0.06 -13.43
CA THR A 122 -1.89 -0.50 -12.42
C THR A 122 -0.44 -0.30 -12.86
N MET A 123 0.52 -0.70 -12.04
CA MET A 123 1.93 -0.58 -12.44
C MET A 123 2.25 -1.36 -13.73
N ASN A 124 1.61 -2.52 -13.93
CA ASN A 124 1.96 -3.44 -15.01
C ASN A 124 0.87 -3.61 -16.08
N HIS A 125 -0.37 -3.26 -15.77
CA HIS A 125 -1.51 -3.51 -16.67
C HIS A 125 -2.43 -2.31 -16.77
N LYS A 126 -3.17 -2.26 -17.87
CA LYS A 126 -4.28 -1.34 -18.10
C LYS A 126 -5.52 -2.16 -18.44
N TYR A 127 -6.60 -1.92 -17.69
CA TYR A 127 -7.89 -2.56 -17.91
C TYR A 127 -8.89 -1.53 -18.41
N VAL A 128 -9.81 -1.95 -19.29
CA VAL A 128 -10.87 -1.10 -19.84
C VAL A 128 -12.21 -1.76 -19.57
N VAL A 129 -13.04 -1.09 -18.77
CA VAL A 129 -14.34 -1.63 -18.38
C VAL A 129 -15.44 -0.62 -18.72
N LYS A 130 -16.64 -1.12 -19.07
CA LYS A 130 -17.83 -0.28 -19.21
C LYS A 130 -18.31 0.15 -17.82
N GLY A 131 -18.69 1.41 -17.68
CA GLY A 131 -19.20 1.93 -16.41
C GLY A 131 -18.86 3.38 -16.20
N LYS A 132 -19.12 3.88 -15.00
CA LYS A 132 -18.89 5.27 -14.60
C LYS A 132 -17.79 5.35 -13.55
N LEU A 133 -17.10 6.48 -13.51
CA LEU A 133 -16.07 6.74 -12.50
C LEU A 133 -16.64 6.77 -11.08
N GLU A 134 -17.87 7.25 -10.94
CA GLU A 134 -18.59 7.34 -9.67
C GLU A 134 -18.79 5.98 -9.01
N ASP A 135 -19.00 4.91 -9.80
CA ASP A 135 -19.16 3.56 -9.29
C ASP A 135 -17.85 3.07 -8.64
N TRP A 136 -16.72 3.46 -9.21
CA TRP A 136 -15.38 3.17 -8.67
C TRP A 136 -15.04 4.05 -7.47
N GLU A 137 -15.42 5.31 -7.48
CA GLU A 137 -15.26 6.23 -6.34
C GLU A 137 -15.97 5.70 -5.08
N GLN A 138 -17.15 5.06 -5.23
CA GLN A 138 -17.87 4.45 -4.11
C GLN A 138 -17.28 3.10 -3.67
N LYS A 139 -16.73 2.33 -4.61
CA LYS A 139 -16.20 0.99 -4.38
C LYS A 139 -14.83 1.01 -3.70
N LEU A 140 -14.00 2.01 -3.97
CA LEU A 140 -12.61 2.10 -3.50
C LEU A 140 -12.50 2.83 -2.17
N ASN A 141 -11.41 2.56 -1.46
CA ASN A 141 -11.11 3.19 -0.18
C ASN A 141 -10.92 4.71 -0.33
N GLN A 142 -11.83 5.48 0.24
CA GLN A 142 -11.85 6.94 0.14
C GLN A 142 -10.70 7.64 0.88
N ILE A 143 -9.94 6.94 1.72
CA ILE A 143 -8.73 7.46 2.34
C ILE A 143 -7.57 7.40 1.37
N ARG A 144 -7.49 6.32 0.59
CA ARG A 144 -6.42 6.07 -0.38
C ARG A 144 -6.68 6.73 -1.73
N PHE A 145 -7.94 6.82 -2.15
CA PHE A 145 -8.29 7.34 -3.47
C PHE A 145 -8.93 8.73 -3.38
N CYS A 146 -8.44 9.64 -4.21
CA CYS A 146 -8.94 11.01 -4.32
C CYS A 146 -9.38 11.34 -5.75
N LYS A 147 -10.58 11.91 -5.89
CA LYS A 147 -11.04 12.48 -7.16
C LYS A 147 -10.35 13.81 -7.40
N SER A 148 -9.44 13.86 -8.38
CA SER A 148 -8.68 15.07 -8.76
C SER A 148 -9.36 15.85 -9.88
N HIS A 149 -10.17 15.19 -10.71
CA HIS A 149 -10.90 15.76 -11.83
C HIS A 149 -12.22 14.98 -12.04
N THR A 150 -13.17 15.53 -12.80
CA THR A 150 -14.39 14.81 -13.19
C THR A 150 -14.11 13.48 -13.90
N SER A 151 -12.93 13.36 -14.49
CA SER A 151 -12.49 12.18 -15.24
C SER A 151 -11.38 11.39 -14.56
N PHE A 152 -10.87 11.80 -13.39
CA PHE A 152 -9.74 11.14 -12.75
C PHE A 152 -9.97 10.85 -11.27
N LEU A 153 -9.69 9.61 -10.88
CA LEU A 153 -9.57 9.15 -9.50
C LEU A 153 -8.13 8.63 -9.33
N VAL A 154 -7.37 9.20 -8.39
CA VAL A 154 -5.96 8.90 -8.18
C VAL A 154 -5.71 8.23 -6.85
N ASN A 155 -4.80 7.28 -6.82
CA ASN A 155 -4.32 6.65 -5.61
C ASN A 155 -3.20 7.51 -5.01
N LEU A 156 -3.37 7.92 -3.76
CA LEU A 156 -2.45 8.82 -3.06
C LEU A 156 -1.10 8.16 -2.76
N ASP A 157 -1.05 6.82 -2.65
CA ASP A 157 0.18 6.05 -2.44
C ASP A 157 1.19 6.25 -3.60
N TYR A 158 0.70 6.53 -4.80
CA TYR A 158 1.54 6.68 -5.99
C TYR A 158 1.87 8.12 -6.35
N VAL A 159 1.42 9.12 -5.58
CA VAL A 159 1.71 10.52 -5.86
C VAL A 159 3.21 10.80 -5.70
N SER A 160 3.87 11.17 -6.79
CA SER A 160 5.30 11.52 -6.80
C SER A 160 5.51 13.03 -6.68
N ARG A 161 4.68 13.82 -7.36
CA ARG A 161 4.63 15.28 -7.30
C ARG A 161 3.31 15.78 -7.88
N PHE A 162 2.94 17.00 -7.58
CA PHE A 162 1.75 17.62 -8.17
C PHE A 162 1.88 19.13 -8.31
N THR A 163 1.10 19.70 -9.20
CA THR A 163 0.92 21.14 -9.45
C THR A 163 -0.56 21.48 -9.38
N LYS A 164 -0.91 22.75 -9.63
CA LYS A 164 -2.33 23.18 -9.73
C LYS A 164 -3.11 22.54 -10.89
N ASN A 165 -2.43 21.94 -11.86
CA ASN A 165 -3.05 21.43 -13.09
C ASN A 165 -2.89 19.91 -13.25
N GLU A 166 -1.87 19.31 -12.64
CA GLU A 166 -1.53 17.89 -12.85
C GLU A 166 -0.97 17.22 -11.61
N ILE A 167 -1.15 15.91 -11.52
CA ILE A 167 -0.56 15.01 -10.55
C ILE A 167 0.26 13.98 -11.32
N VAL A 168 1.53 13.88 -10.97
CA VAL A 168 2.45 12.88 -11.50
C VAL A 168 2.49 11.70 -10.56
N LEU A 169 2.23 10.51 -11.09
CA LEU A 169 2.06 9.27 -10.34
C LEU A 169 3.12 8.24 -10.74
N ALA A 170 3.43 7.30 -9.82
CA ALA A 170 4.31 6.15 -10.06
C ALA A 170 5.66 6.57 -10.69
N LYS A 171 6.35 7.52 -10.04
CA LYS A 171 7.67 8.04 -10.46
C LYS A 171 7.68 8.60 -11.91
N GLY A 172 6.56 9.14 -12.38
CA GLY A 172 6.44 9.74 -13.72
C GLY A 172 5.81 8.84 -14.78
N LYS A 173 5.44 7.62 -14.43
CA LYS A 173 4.81 6.68 -15.39
C LYS A 173 3.44 7.14 -15.85
N TYR A 174 2.68 7.79 -14.97
CA TYR A 174 1.33 8.26 -15.25
C TYR A 174 1.14 9.72 -14.82
N THR A 175 0.22 10.40 -15.49
CA THR A 175 -0.18 11.78 -15.16
C THR A 175 -1.69 11.89 -15.16
N ALA A 176 -2.26 12.51 -14.13
CA ALA A 176 -3.67 12.80 -14.01
C ALA A 176 -3.91 14.30 -13.92
N HIS A 177 -5.01 14.79 -14.47
CA HIS A 177 -5.38 16.20 -14.36
C HIS A 177 -6.01 16.53 -13.01
N VAL A 178 -5.77 17.77 -12.56
CA VAL A 178 -6.45 18.36 -11.40
C VAL A 178 -7.29 19.54 -11.88
N SER A 179 -8.56 19.54 -11.55
CA SER A 179 -9.39 20.72 -11.82
C SER A 179 -9.16 21.80 -10.76
N ARG A 180 -9.25 23.09 -11.15
CA ARG A 180 -9.10 24.22 -10.22
C ARG A 180 -9.99 24.10 -8.98
N ARG A 181 -11.22 23.62 -9.18
CA ARG A 181 -12.20 23.43 -8.10
C ARG A 181 -11.82 22.31 -7.14
N MET A 182 -11.13 21.26 -7.62
CA MET A 182 -10.76 20.09 -6.81
C MET A 182 -9.36 20.20 -6.19
N TYR A 183 -8.53 21.14 -6.65
CA TYR A 183 -7.15 21.27 -6.18
C TYR A 183 -7.03 21.47 -4.67
N VAL A 184 -7.83 22.37 -4.09
CA VAL A 184 -7.79 22.64 -2.63
C VAL A 184 -8.21 21.39 -1.85
N LYS A 185 -9.27 20.70 -2.31
CA LYS A 185 -9.72 19.45 -1.69
C LYS A 185 -8.64 18.36 -1.79
N PHE A 186 -7.98 18.24 -2.95
CA PHE A 186 -6.89 17.29 -3.17
C PHE A 186 -5.72 17.55 -2.21
N CYS A 187 -5.25 18.80 -2.11
CA CYS A 187 -4.15 19.15 -1.20
C CYS A 187 -4.48 18.77 0.25
N LYS A 188 -5.69 19.12 0.73
CA LYS A 188 -6.13 18.80 2.09
C LYS A 188 -6.16 17.28 2.32
N MET A 189 -6.72 16.52 1.39
CA MET A 189 -6.79 15.05 1.51
C MET A 189 -5.39 14.42 1.48
N TYR A 190 -4.47 14.94 0.65
CA TYR A 190 -3.11 14.44 0.58
C TYR A 190 -2.31 14.75 1.85
N GLU A 191 -2.47 15.95 2.44
CA GLU A 191 -1.89 16.28 3.74
C GLU A 191 -2.42 15.38 4.86
N GLU A 192 -3.73 15.13 4.89
CA GLU A 192 -4.35 14.23 5.87
C GLU A 192 -3.85 12.79 5.69
N TYR A 193 -3.68 12.36 4.43
CA TYR A 193 -3.13 11.06 4.08
C TYR A 193 -1.69 10.90 4.61
N LEU A 194 -0.81 11.89 4.37
CA LEU A 194 0.59 11.87 4.86
C LEU A 194 0.71 11.87 6.39
N ARG A 195 -0.27 12.43 7.12
CA ARG A 195 -0.27 12.40 8.60
C ARG A 195 -0.69 11.05 9.20
N ARG A 196 -1.28 10.17 8.40
CA ARG A 196 -1.78 8.85 8.84
C ARG A 196 -0.80 7.71 8.56
N GLY A 197 0.17 7.92 7.68
CA GLY A 197 1.26 7.01 7.37
C GLY A 197 2.50 7.34 8.17
#